data_cb2af5b5cb9d3758c1c4b6b0d85cd534
#
_entry.id   cb2af5b5cb9d3758c1c4b6b0d85cd534
#
_cell.length_a   1.000
_cell.length_b   1.000
_cell.length_c   1.000
_cell.angle_alpha   90.00
_cell.angle_beta   90.00
_cell.angle_gamma   90.00
#
_symmetry.space_group_name_H-M   'P 1'
#
loop_
_entity.id
_entity.type
_entity.pdbx_description
1 polymer ?
#
loop_
_entity_poly.entity_id
_entity_poly.type
_entity_poly.pdbx_seq_one_letter_code
_entity_poly.pdbx_strand_id
1 'polypeptide(L)'
;MCAGLSRLNPMSIVCAFVPVCPTIPVTPSRLNIWLVIRRLADSWWGAVLGGGVYGAWATWANWSQGAAMAITIGLSHWATSALLTFFGTAVMRHFYDGASGWQGVARAFVGGLCLTYVALFAVHGVLGTEHLWLTLAPGVVPNVLFCGSYAGLLRRTLGARVASESVA
;
A
#
# COMPACT_ATOMS: atom_id res chain seq x y z
N MET A 1 10.91 -26.65 -38.11
CA MET A 1 10.60 -25.50 -38.97
C MET A 1 9.25 -25.00 -38.65
N CYS A 2 9.17 -23.88 -37.96
CA CYS A 2 8.19 -22.79 -38.08
C CYS A 2 8.51 -21.78 -36.96
N ALA A 3 9.19 -20.74 -37.40
CA ALA A 3 9.45 -19.55 -36.61
C ALA A 3 8.17 -18.71 -36.52
N GLY A 4 7.88 -18.18 -35.36
CA GLY A 4 6.78 -17.23 -35.13
C GLY A 4 7.04 -16.39 -33.89
N LEU A 5 8.09 -15.57 -33.94
CA LEU A 5 8.29 -14.45 -33.00
C LEU A 5 7.30 -13.33 -33.33
N SER A 6 6.11 -13.34 -32.76
CA SER A 6 5.22 -12.21 -32.81
C SER A 6 5.48 -11.29 -31.60
N ARG A 7 5.84 -10.07 -31.92
CA ARG A 7 6.11 -8.91 -31.05
C ARG A 7 5.01 -8.72 -30.02
N LEU A 8 5.37 -8.86 -28.75
CA LEU A 8 4.49 -8.50 -27.64
C LEU A 8 4.42 -6.96 -27.55
N ASN A 9 3.21 -6.43 -27.77
CA ASN A 9 2.90 -5.02 -27.69
C ASN A 9 2.90 -4.59 -26.19
N PRO A 10 3.63 -3.56 -25.80
CA PRO A 10 3.73 -3.15 -24.38
C PRO A 10 2.41 -2.68 -23.75
N MET A 11 1.36 -2.48 -24.54
CA MET A 11 0.03 -2.11 -24.03
C MET A 11 -0.81 -3.28 -23.48
N SER A 12 -0.36 -4.54 -23.67
CA SER A 12 -1.12 -5.72 -23.21
C SER A 12 -0.93 -6.05 -21.72
N ILE A 13 -0.08 -5.32 -21.00
CA ILE A 13 0.24 -5.60 -19.59
C ILE A 13 -0.85 -5.06 -18.63
N VAL A 14 -1.70 -4.14 -19.09
CA VAL A 14 -2.72 -3.51 -18.23
C VAL A 14 -4.02 -4.33 -18.14
N CYS A 15 -4.28 -5.25 -19.07
CA CYS A 15 -5.53 -6.03 -19.12
C CYS A 15 -5.48 -7.41 -18.45
N ALA A 16 -4.37 -7.84 -17.85
CA ALA A 16 -4.21 -9.18 -17.27
C ALA A 16 -4.71 -9.31 -15.82
N PHE A 17 -5.52 -8.38 -15.30
CA PHE A 17 -5.94 -8.38 -13.89
C PHE A 17 -7.43 -8.70 -13.66
N VAL A 18 -8.11 -9.35 -14.61
CA VAL A 18 -9.48 -9.85 -14.36
C VAL A 18 -9.55 -11.35 -14.65
N PRO A 19 -9.40 -12.22 -13.64
CA PRO A 19 -9.89 -13.58 -13.80
C PRO A 19 -11.42 -13.50 -13.89
N VAL A 20 -11.97 -13.87 -15.05
CA VAL A 20 -13.42 -14.14 -15.20
C VAL A 20 -13.76 -15.28 -14.25
N CYS A 21 -14.25 -14.95 -13.07
CA CYS A 21 -14.85 -15.91 -12.16
C CYS A 21 -16.25 -16.25 -12.66
N PRO A 22 -16.64 -17.55 -12.64
CA PRO A 22 -18.01 -17.96 -12.97
C PRO A 22 -18.99 -17.26 -12.04
N THR A 23 -20.06 -16.71 -12.60
CA THR A 23 -21.15 -16.01 -11.91
C THR A 23 -21.86 -16.96 -10.95
N ILE A 24 -21.45 -16.91 -9.67
CA ILE A 24 -22.23 -17.49 -8.58
C ILE A 24 -23.40 -16.53 -8.35
N PRO A 25 -24.66 -17.01 -8.33
CA PRO A 25 -25.80 -16.15 -8.04
C PRO A 25 -25.67 -15.58 -6.63
N VAL A 26 -25.38 -14.29 -6.54
CA VAL A 26 -25.29 -13.56 -5.28
C VAL A 26 -26.71 -13.26 -4.84
N THR A 27 -27.22 -14.02 -3.89
CA THR A 27 -28.42 -13.65 -3.12
C THR A 27 -28.15 -12.29 -2.46
N PRO A 28 -29.07 -11.31 -2.55
CA PRO A 28 -28.91 -10.00 -1.95
C PRO A 28 -29.19 -10.09 -0.44
N SER A 29 -28.22 -10.59 0.32
CA SER A 29 -28.35 -10.65 1.77
C SER A 29 -27.15 -9.99 2.44
N ARG A 30 -27.44 -8.84 3.01
CA ARG A 30 -26.57 -7.98 3.85
C ARG A 30 -25.43 -7.33 3.06
N LEU A 31 -25.48 -6.02 3.02
CA LEU A 31 -24.37 -5.18 2.58
C LEU A 31 -23.14 -5.64 3.37
N ASN A 32 -22.31 -6.44 2.74
CA ASN A 32 -21.18 -7.03 3.45
C ASN A 32 -20.16 -5.92 3.60
N ILE A 33 -20.21 -5.23 4.74
CA ILE A 33 -19.37 -4.06 5.07
C ILE A 33 -17.88 -4.34 4.81
N TRP A 34 -17.48 -5.60 4.96
CA TRP A 34 -16.12 -6.05 4.65
C TRP A 34 -15.78 -5.98 3.16
N LEU A 35 -16.75 -6.24 2.27
CA LEU A 35 -16.55 -6.10 0.82
C LEU A 35 -16.42 -4.62 0.43
N VAL A 36 -17.20 -3.74 1.07
CA VAL A 36 -17.13 -2.30 0.83
C VAL A 36 -15.81 -1.76 1.34
N ILE A 37 -15.40 -2.11 2.57
CA ILE A 37 -14.12 -1.71 3.16
C ILE A 37 -12.95 -2.20 2.29
N ARG A 38 -13.00 -3.47 1.84
CA ARG A 38 -11.96 -4.03 0.97
C ARG A 38 -11.88 -3.29 -0.37
N ARG A 39 -13.02 -3.02 -1.03
CA ARG A 39 -13.05 -2.26 -2.29
C ARG A 39 -12.55 -0.84 -2.13
N LEU A 40 -12.86 -0.17 -1.01
CA LEU A 40 -12.33 1.14 -0.69
C LEU A 40 -10.82 1.08 -0.43
N ALA A 41 -10.34 0.11 0.34
CA ALA A 41 -8.92 -0.07 0.63
C ALA A 41 -8.08 -0.38 -0.62
N ASP A 42 -8.65 -1.13 -1.58
CA ASP A 42 -8.01 -1.46 -2.86
C ASP A 42 -8.19 -0.34 -3.92
N SER A 43 -8.88 0.75 -3.57
CA SER A 43 -9.14 1.86 -4.49
C SER A 43 -8.25 3.06 -4.17
N TRP A 44 -7.98 3.87 -5.19
CA TRP A 44 -7.25 5.12 -5.00
C TRP A 44 -8.00 6.09 -4.05
N TRP A 45 -9.34 6.01 -4.00
CA TRP A 45 -10.15 6.75 -3.03
C TRP A 45 -9.84 6.35 -1.59
N GLY A 46 -9.57 5.08 -1.33
CA GLY A 46 -9.13 4.60 -0.01
C GLY A 46 -7.81 5.21 0.41
N ALA A 47 -6.85 5.34 -0.49
CA ALA A 47 -5.57 6.00 -0.23
C ALA A 47 -5.74 7.50 0.09
N VAL A 48 -6.60 8.19 -0.69
CA VAL A 48 -6.88 9.62 -0.49
C VAL A 48 -7.62 9.85 0.83
N LEU A 49 -8.67 9.08 1.11
CA LEU A 49 -9.47 9.23 2.33
C LEU A 49 -8.69 8.81 3.58
N GLY A 50 -7.98 7.67 3.51
CA GLY A 50 -7.15 7.20 4.62
C GLY A 50 -6.03 8.18 4.94
N GLY A 51 -5.32 8.66 3.93
CA GLY A 51 -4.33 9.72 4.09
C GLY A 51 -4.94 11.01 4.67
N GLY A 52 -6.17 11.36 4.25
CA GLY A 52 -6.91 12.52 4.78
C GLY A 52 -7.16 12.46 6.28
N VAL A 53 -7.51 11.30 6.81
CA VAL A 53 -7.67 11.10 8.26
C VAL A 53 -6.35 11.37 9.00
N TYR A 54 -5.24 10.84 8.48
CA TYR A 54 -3.91 11.08 9.08
C TYR A 54 -3.46 12.53 8.93
N GLY A 55 -3.76 13.17 7.79
CA GLY A 55 -3.49 14.59 7.58
C GLY A 55 -4.28 15.48 8.55
N ALA A 56 -5.56 15.19 8.77
CA ALA A 56 -6.37 15.89 9.76
C ALA A 56 -5.84 15.71 11.19
N TRP A 57 -5.44 14.49 11.54
CA TRP A 57 -4.78 14.23 12.83
C TRP A 57 -3.47 15.04 12.97
N ALA A 58 -2.61 15.02 11.94
CA ALA A 58 -1.35 15.75 11.95
C ALA A 58 -1.57 17.27 12.10
N THR A 59 -2.61 17.82 11.45
CA THR A 59 -3.02 19.21 11.62
C THR A 59 -3.41 19.49 13.07
N TRP A 60 -4.26 18.65 13.64
CA TRP A 60 -4.71 18.81 15.02
C TRP A 60 -3.56 18.70 16.02
N ALA A 61 -2.70 17.71 15.88
CA ALA A 61 -1.56 17.44 16.77
C ALA A 61 -0.55 18.60 16.80
N ASN A 62 -0.49 19.41 15.75
CA ASN A 62 0.45 20.52 15.63
C ASN A 62 -0.23 21.90 15.66
N TRP A 63 -1.47 21.98 16.15
CA TRP A 63 -2.24 23.24 16.15
C TRP A 63 -1.57 24.34 16.97
N SER A 64 -0.79 24.00 18.00
CA SER A 64 -0.02 24.94 18.81
C SER A 64 1.05 25.72 18.03
N GLN A 65 1.53 25.21 16.89
CA GLN A 65 2.48 25.90 16.00
C GLN A 65 1.85 27.01 15.14
N GLY A 66 0.54 27.26 15.31
CA GLY A 66 -0.25 28.19 14.53
C GLY A 66 -0.90 27.52 13.30
N ALA A 67 -2.07 28.05 12.91
CA ALA A 67 -2.95 27.43 11.91
C ALA A 67 -2.28 27.16 10.57
N ALA A 68 -1.50 28.12 10.06
CA ALA A 68 -0.82 27.99 8.77
C ALA A 68 0.19 26.82 8.78
N MET A 69 1.00 26.71 9.83
CA MET A 69 1.97 25.64 9.97
C MET A 69 1.29 24.29 10.18
N ALA A 70 0.29 24.23 11.04
CA ALA A 70 -0.47 23.00 11.30
C ALA A 70 -1.12 22.44 10.03
N ILE A 71 -1.74 23.29 9.21
CA ILE A 71 -2.33 22.91 7.91
C ILE A 71 -1.24 22.43 6.94
N THR A 72 -0.11 23.10 6.88
CA THR A 72 1.01 22.68 6.01
C THR A 72 1.53 21.29 6.42
N ILE A 73 1.71 21.04 7.71
CA ILE A 73 2.09 19.73 8.25
C ILE A 73 1.05 18.67 7.87
N GLY A 74 -0.24 18.96 8.06
CA GLY A 74 -1.32 18.03 7.76
C GLY A 74 -1.42 17.70 6.27
N LEU A 75 -1.35 18.69 5.39
CA LEU A 75 -1.37 18.47 3.94
C LEU A 75 -0.14 17.68 3.46
N SER A 76 1.04 17.98 4.00
CA SER A 76 2.27 17.25 3.67
C SER A 76 2.19 15.80 4.15
N HIS A 77 1.65 15.55 5.33
CA HIS A 77 1.41 14.20 5.84
C HIS A 77 0.42 13.43 4.97
N TRP A 78 -0.69 14.07 4.60
CA TRP A 78 -1.68 13.49 3.69
C TRP A 78 -1.08 13.11 2.34
N ALA A 79 -0.38 14.04 1.68
CA ALA A 79 0.23 13.80 0.39
C ALA A 79 1.27 12.68 0.46
N THR A 80 2.13 12.69 1.49
CA THR A 80 3.12 11.64 1.71
C THR A 80 2.46 10.28 1.93
N SER A 81 1.41 10.20 2.74
CA SER A 81 0.68 8.96 3.00
C SER A 81 0.03 8.41 1.73
N ALA A 82 -0.58 9.28 0.90
CA ALA A 82 -1.14 8.88 -0.39
C ALA A 82 -0.08 8.34 -1.34
N LEU A 83 1.06 9.03 -1.48
CA LEU A 83 2.19 8.57 -2.31
C LEU A 83 2.76 7.24 -1.81
N LEU A 84 2.94 7.07 -0.50
CA LEU A 84 3.42 5.83 0.08
C LEU A 84 2.45 4.66 -0.14
N THR A 85 1.15 4.90 -0.17
CA THR A 85 0.17 3.86 -0.50
C THR A 85 0.32 3.41 -1.94
N PHE A 86 0.55 4.33 -2.90
CA PHE A 86 0.74 3.98 -4.30
C PHE A 86 2.07 3.31 -4.59
N PHE A 87 3.17 3.90 -4.13
CA PHE A 87 4.51 3.42 -4.45
C PHE A 87 5.00 2.34 -3.49
N GLY A 88 4.52 2.33 -2.25
CA GLY A 88 4.95 1.40 -1.23
C GLY A 88 4.73 -0.06 -1.61
N THR A 89 3.59 -0.37 -2.23
CA THR A 89 3.29 -1.73 -2.70
C THR A 89 4.25 -2.19 -3.80
N ALA A 90 4.64 -1.31 -4.72
CA ALA A 90 5.61 -1.61 -5.76
C ALA A 90 7.01 -1.86 -5.16
N VAL A 91 7.41 -1.04 -4.19
CA VAL A 91 8.68 -1.20 -3.47
C VAL A 91 8.69 -2.49 -2.64
N MET A 92 7.61 -2.80 -1.92
CA MET A 92 7.49 -4.05 -1.17
C MET A 92 7.58 -5.27 -2.08
N ARG A 93 6.97 -5.21 -3.27
CA ARG A 93 7.07 -6.27 -4.28
C ARG A 93 8.51 -6.44 -4.75
N HIS A 94 9.22 -5.34 -5.06
CA HIS A 94 10.62 -5.38 -5.43
C HIS A 94 11.50 -6.06 -4.35
N PHE A 95 11.29 -5.74 -3.08
CA PHE A 95 11.99 -6.40 -1.98
C PHE A 95 11.64 -7.88 -1.84
N TYR A 96 10.41 -8.26 -2.16
CA TYR A 96 9.97 -9.65 -2.14
C TYR A 96 10.63 -10.47 -3.26
N ASP A 97 10.67 -9.94 -4.50
CA ASP A 97 11.17 -10.64 -5.69
C ASP A 97 12.65 -11.05 -5.58
N GLY A 98 13.42 -10.38 -4.73
CA GLY A 98 14.82 -10.72 -4.44
C GLY A 98 15.03 -11.91 -3.50
N ALA A 99 13.96 -12.53 -2.96
CA ALA A 99 14.05 -13.66 -2.02
C ALA A 99 12.75 -14.46 -2.02
N SER A 100 12.83 -15.76 -1.71
CA SER A 100 11.66 -16.65 -1.68
C SER A 100 11.15 -16.90 -0.25
N GLY A 101 9.90 -17.36 -0.16
CA GLY A 101 9.31 -17.83 1.10
C GLY A 101 9.25 -16.76 2.20
N TRP A 102 9.61 -17.14 3.43
CA TRP A 102 9.55 -16.24 4.58
C TRP A 102 10.60 -15.11 4.55
N GLN A 103 11.73 -15.33 3.90
CA GLN A 103 12.74 -14.28 3.72
C GLN A 103 12.20 -13.15 2.83
N GLY A 104 11.49 -13.49 1.76
CA GLY A 104 10.81 -12.50 0.92
C GLY A 104 9.77 -11.70 1.71
N VAL A 105 8.96 -12.39 2.55
CA VAL A 105 7.99 -11.72 3.43
C VAL A 105 8.69 -10.74 4.38
N ALA A 106 9.76 -11.19 5.06
CA ALA A 106 10.49 -10.33 6.00
C ALA A 106 11.11 -9.11 5.30
N ARG A 107 11.74 -9.29 4.13
CA ARG A 107 12.30 -8.18 3.34
C ARG A 107 11.24 -7.19 2.89
N ALA A 108 10.12 -7.67 2.35
CA ALA A 108 9.01 -6.82 1.94
C ALA A 108 8.43 -6.03 3.12
N PHE A 109 8.21 -6.70 4.25
CA PHE A 109 7.67 -6.09 5.46
C PHE A 109 8.61 -5.00 6.01
N VAL A 110 9.87 -5.34 6.24
CA VAL A 110 10.87 -4.40 6.77
C VAL A 110 11.13 -3.27 5.78
N GLY A 111 11.29 -3.58 4.48
CA GLY A 111 11.50 -2.58 3.44
C GLY A 111 10.34 -1.60 3.33
N GLY A 112 9.09 -2.09 3.40
CA GLY A 112 7.89 -1.24 3.41
C GLY A 112 7.82 -0.32 4.62
N LEU A 113 8.08 -0.85 5.83
CA LEU A 113 8.11 -0.04 7.05
C LEU A 113 9.26 0.99 7.03
N CYS A 114 10.46 0.58 6.64
CA CYS A 114 11.61 1.48 6.53
C CYS A 114 11.31 2.62 5.55
N LEU A 115 10.79 2.31 4.35
CA LEU A 115 10.40 3.33 3.37
C LEU A 115 9.40 4.32 3.98
N THR A 116 8.35 3.79 4.63
CA THR A 116 7.29 4.62 5.21
C THR A 116 7.85 5.56 6.28
N TYR A 117 8.62 5.05 7.23
CA TYR A 117 9.11 5.88 8.32
C TYR A 117 10.24 6.81 7.91
N VAL A 118 11.13 6.38 7.00
CA VAL A 118 12.16 7.28 6.45
C VAL A 118 11.52 8.46 5.74
N ALA A 119 10.50 8.22 4.90
CA ALA A 119 9.79 9.30 4.21
C ALA A 119 9.05 10.23 5.18
N LEU A 120 8.33 9.68 6.17
CA LEU A 120 7.61 10.48 7.15
C LEU A 120 8.56 11.30 8.03
N PHE A 121 9.64 10.69 8.56
CA PHE A 121 10.64 11.41 9.34
C PHE A 121 11.34 12.50 8.53
N ALA A 122 11.65 12.23 7.25
CA ALA A 122 12.26 13.22 6.38
C ALA A 122 11.34 14.44 6.16
N VAL A 123 10.06 14.21 5.82
CA VAL A 123 9.08 15.28 5.59
C VAL A 123 8.86 16.10 6.86
N HIS A 124 8.61 15.44 7.98
CA HIS A 124 8.35 16.15 9.24
C HIS A 124 9.60 16.81 9.82
N GLY A 125 10.79 16.25 9.57
CA GLY A 125 12.07 16.86 9.93
C GLY A 125 12.34 18.15 9.16
N VAL A 126 12.05 18.17 7.84
CA VAL A 126 12.17 19.37 7.01
C VAL A 126 11.17 20.45 7.43
N LEU A 127 9.95 20.05 7.80
CA LEU A 127 8.90 20.97 8.25
C LEU A 127 9.12 21.49 9.68
N GLY A 128 10.04 20.93 10.45
CA GLY A 128 10.25 21.33 11.85
C GLY A 128 9.05 21.01 12.74
N THR A 129 8.42 19.83 12.55
CA THR A 129 7.25 19.40 13.31
C THR A 129 7.61 19.20 14.79
N GLU A 130 7.05 20.01 15.71
CA GLU A 130 7.36 19.95 17.14
C GLU A 130 6.87 18.65 17.80
N HIS A 131 5.62 18.26 17.48
CA HIS A 131 4.99 17.08 18.08
C HIS A 131 5.11 15.83 17.18
N LEU A 132 6.34 15.53 16.73
CA LEU A 132 6.60 14.46 15.77
C LEU A 132 6.02 13.10 16.20
N TRP A 133 6.28 12.69 17.44
CA TRP A 133 5.82 11.40 17.94
C TRP A 133 4.29 11.32 18.03
N LEU A 134 3.64 12.39 18.49
CA LEU A 134 2.19 12.46 18.53
C LEU A 134 1.59 12.42 17.13
N THR A 135 2.25 13.04 16.17
CA THR A 135 1.82 13.08 14.77
C THR A 135 1.88 11.69 14.12
N LEU A 136 2.93 10.91 14.40
CA LEU A 136 3.18 9.62 13.77
C LEU A 136 2.53 8.42 14.51
N ALA A 137 2.28 8.54 15.82
CA ALA A 137 1.81 7.44 16.66
C ALA A 137 0.55 6.72 16.12
N PRO A 138 -0.51 7.39 15.66
CA PRO A 138 -1.71 6.70 15.15
C PRO A 138 -1.46 5.86 13.91
N GLY A 139 -0.45 6.23 13.12
CA GLY A 139 -0.07 5.50 11.90
C GLY A 139 0.69 4.19 12.16
N VAL A 140 1.24 3.99 13.37
CA VAL A 140 2.11 2.83 13.65
C VAL A 140 1.37 1.51 13.44
N VAL A 141 0.24 1.33 14.10
CA VAL A 141 -0.52 0.08 14.02
C VAL A 141 -1.04 -0.19 12.61
N PRO A 142 -1.72 0.76 11.94
CA PRO A 142 -2.17 0.55 10.56
C PRO A 142 -1.04 0.27 9.57
N ASN A 143 0.11 0.95 9.69
CA ASN A 143 1.25 0.71 8.80
C ASN A 143 1.84 -0.70 9.00
N VAL A 144 1.99 -1.15 10.25
CA VAL A 144 2.44 -2.52 10.54
C VAL A 144 1.46 -3.56 9.99
N LEU A 145 0.16 -3.36 10.19
CA LEU A 145 -0.88 -4.26 9.69
C LEU A 145 -0.92 -4.27 8.17
N PHE A 146 -0.81 -3.11 7.52
CA PHE A 146 -0.79 -3.00 6.07
C PHE A 146 0.44 -3.71 5.47
N CYS A 147 1.64 -3.38 5.93
CA CYS A 147 2.88 -3.99 5.45
C CYS A 147 2.90 -5.51 5.70
N GLY A 148 2.45 -5.97 6.88
CA GLY A 148 2.39 -7.38 7.22
C GLY A 148 1.38 -8.15 6.36
N SER A 149 0.18 -7.60 6.19
CA SER A 149 -0.88 -8.21 5.36
C SER A 149 -0.47 -8.28 3.89
N TYR A 150 0.12 -7.20 3.35
CA TYR A 150 0.56 -7.16 1.97
C TYR A 150 1.75 -8.10 1.71
N ALA A 151 2.74 -8.14 2.59
CA ALA A 151 3.87 -9.08 2.49
C ALA A 151 3.39 -10.55 2.55
N GLY A 152 2.42 -10.86 3.40
CA GLY A 152 1.77 -12.18 3.46
C GLY A 152 1.00 -12.52 2.17
N LEU A 153 0.33 -11.53 1.56
CA LEU A 153 -0.35 -11.70 0.28
C LEU A 153 0.63 -11.99 -0.85
N LEU A 154 1.76 -11.29 -0.92
CA LEU A 154 2.82 -11.55 -1.92
C LEU A 154 3.29 -13.00 -1.86
N ARG A 155 3.50 -13.55 -0.66
CA ARG A 155 3.88 -14.96 -0.50
C ARG A 155 2.82 -15.91 -1.06
N ARG A 156 1.54 -15.66 -0.81
CA ARG A 156 0.46 -16.52 -1.30
C ARG A 156 0.34 -16.47 -2.83
N THR A 157 0.46 -15.29 -3.41
CA THR A 157 0.25 -15.09 -4.86
C THR A 157 1.47 -15.51 -5.68
N LEU A 158 2.67 -15.15 -5.27
CA LEU A 158 3.90 -15.46 -6.01
C LEU A 158 4.40 -16.87 -5.72
N GLY A 159 4.26 -17.35 -4.48
CA GLY A 159 4.61 -18.73 -4.14
C GLY A 159 3.76 -19.78 -4.87
N ALA A 160 2.49 -19.49 -5.11
CA ALA A 160 1.61 -20.37 -5.88
C ALA A 160 2.02 -20.46 -7.36
N ARG A 161 2.53 -19.36 -7.96
CA ARG A 161 3.02 -19.37 -9.35
C ARG A 161 4.26 -20.25 -9.53
N VAL A 162 5.24 -20.11 -8.64
CA VAL A 162 6.46 -20.92 -8.68
C VAL A 162 6.14 -22.42 -8.54
N ALA A 163 5.20 -22.78 -7.68
CA ALA A 163 4.76 -24.17 -7.52
C ALA A 163 4.08 -24.71 -8.77
N SER A 164 3.29 -23.91 -9.49
CA SER A 164 2.65 -24.36 -10.75
C SER A 164 3.63 -24.52 -11.91
N GLU A 165 4.66 -23.68 -11.98
CA GLU A 165 5.70 -23.77 -13.02
C GLU A 165 6.65 -24.96 -12.81
N SER A 166 6.83 -25.45 -11.58
CA SER A 166 7.68 -26.60 -11.28
C SER A 166 7.01 -27.95 -11.58
N VAL A 167 5.70 -27.97 -11.88
CA VAL A 167 4.92 -29.20 -12.18
C VAL A 167 4.62 -29.33 -13.68
N ALA A 168 4.87 -28.28 -14.47
CA ALA A 168 4.67 -28.27 -15.92
C ALA A 168 5.95 -28.61 -16.68
#